data_e8c6d1eced5829beb879041269c61a47
#
_entry.id   e8c6d1eced5829beb879041269c61a47
#
_cell.length_a   1.000
_cell.length_b   1.000
_cell.length_c   1.000
_cell.angle_alpha   90.00
_cell.angle_beta   90.00
_cell.angle_gamma   90.00
#
_symmetry.space_group_name_H-M   'P 1'
#
loop_
_entity.id
_entity.type
_entity.pdbx_description
1 polymer ?
#
loop_
_entity_poly.entity_id
_entity_poly.type
_entity_poly.pdbx_seq_one_letter_code
_entity_poly.pdbx_strand_id
1 'polypeptide(L)'
;MVRNSQGNMEKIVELKDASEDEKMITEVNPGFMAFDRAWLFKNVALLNNNNKAQEYYLTSLVNIAFAQGDEVATLNIEPEEAMGINSSEELNIAATLLNNH
;
A
#
# COMPACT_ATOMS: atom_id res chain seq x y z
N MET A 1 0.18 -1.14 -6.70
CA MET A 1 1.08 -2.22 -6.25
C MET A 1 1.75 -2.84 -7.47
N VAL A 2 3.05 -2.95 -7.46
CA VAL A 2 3.82 -3.46 -8.58
C VAL A 2 4.35 -4.86 -8.24
N ARG A 3 4.11 -5.82 -9.15
CA ARG A 3 4.62 -7.19 -9.01
C ARG A 3 5.69 -7.44 -10.07
N ASN A 4 6.65 -8.30 -9.75
CA ASN A 4 7.66 -8.72 -10.73
C ASN A 4 7.08 -9.78 -11.68
N SER A 5 7.91 -10.25 -12.64
CA SER A 5 7.49 -11.24 -13.63
C SER A 5 7.08 -12.60 -13.02
N GLN A 6 7.48 -12.86 -11.79
CA GLN A 6 7.14 -14.09 -11.06
C GLN A 6 5.90 -13.93 -10.17
N GLY A 7 5.26 -12.76 -10.19
CA GLY A 7 4.08 -12.47 -9.40
C GLY A 7 4.35 -12.04 -7.97
N ASN A 8 5.61 -11.88 -7.57
CA ASN A 8 5.97 -11.43 -6.23
C ASN A 8 5.82 -9.93 -6.09
N MET A 9 5.41 -9.48 -4.91
CA MET A 9 5.28 -8.06 -4.59
C MET A 9 6.66 -7.40 -4.59
N GLU A 10 6.86 -6.46 -5.51
CA GLU A 10 8.12 -5.75 -5.66
C GLU A 10 8.12 -4.40 -4.94
N LYS A 11 7.09 -3.60 -5.16
CA LYS A 11 6.98 -2.26 -4.56
C LYS A 11 5.56 -1.74 -4.59
N ILE A 12 5.31 -0.75 -3.74
CA ILE A 12 4.12 0.10 -3.79
C ILE A 12 4.57 1.47 -4.25
N VAL A 13 3.95 1.98 -5.32
CA VAL A 13 4.26 3.31 -5.89
C VAL A 13 3.09 4.22 -5.61
N GLU A 14 3.36 5.37 -4.99
CA GLU A 14 2.36 6.40 -4.77
C GLU A 14 1.97 7.05 -6.11
N LEU A 15 0.72 7.47 -6.25
CA LEU A 15 0.20 7.99 -7.51
C LEU A 15 1.05 9.15 -8.05
N LYS A 16 1.54 10.03 -7.17
CA LYS A 16 2.35 11.19 -7.55
C LYS A 16 3.69 10.80 -8.19
N ASP A 17 4.20 9.60 -7.89
CA ASP A 17 5.48 9.11 -8.37
C ASP A 17 5.34 8.04 -9.46
N ALA A 18 4.10 7.66 -9.80
CA ALA A 18 3.83 6.58 -10.75
C ALA A 18 4.12 6.99 -12.19
N SER A 19 4.73 6.09 -12.96
CA SER A 19 4.84 6.20 -14.41
C SER A 19 3.47 6.00 -15.07
N GLU A 20 3.36 6.29 -16.37
CA GLU A 20 2.10 6.07 -17.09
C GLU A 20 1.68 4.60 -17.09
N ASP A 21 2.63 3.68 -17.22
CA ASP A 21 2.35 2.25 -17.14
C ASP A 21 1.92 1.84 -15.72
N GLU A 22 2.55 2.39 -14.70
CA GLU A 22 2.21 2.12 -13.30
C GLU A 22 0.81 2.62 -12.94
N LYS A 23 0.39 3.74 -13.52
CA LYS A 23 -0.97 4.28 -13.31
C LYS A 23 -2.07 3.37 -13.86
N MET A 24 -1.74 2.47 -14.77
CA MET A 24 -2.69 1.52 -15.35
C MET A 24 -2.87 0.26 -14.51
N ILE A 25 -2.06 0.07 -13.48
CA ILE A 25 -2.16 -1.09 -12.57
C ILE A 25 -3.42 -0.95 -11.72
N THR A 26 -4.25 -2.00 -11.72
CA THR A 26 -5.53 -2.00 -11.00
C THR A 26 -5.42 -2.50 -9.56
N GLU A 27 -4.36 -3.24 -9.24
CA GLU A 27 -4.13 -3.72 -7.89
C GLU A 27 -3.60 -2.57 -7.02
N VAL A 28 -4.33 -2.24 -5.96
CA VAL A 28 -4.04 -1.10 -5.09
C VAL A 28 -3.85 -1.54 -3.65
N ASN A 29 -3.17 -0.70 -2.88
CA ASN A 29 -2.96 -0.90 -1.46
C ASN A 29 -3.91 0.01 -0.66
N PRO A 30 -4.83 -0.55 0.16
CA PRO A 30 -5.74 0.27 0.96
C PRO A 30 -5.09 0.84 2.23
N GLY A 31 -3.84 0.48 2.52
CA GLY A 31 -3.11 0.99 3.68
C GLY A 31 -3.06 0.04 4.87
N PHE A 32 -3.63 -1.16 4.76
CA PHE A 32 -3.57 -2.16 5.84
C PHE A 32 -2.29 -2.98 5.70
N MET A 33 -1.41 -2.86 6.70
CA MET A 33 -0.11 -3.52 6.67
C MET A 33 0.21 -4.09 8.05
N ALA A 34 0.89 -5.23 8.06
CA ALA A 34 1.40 -5.84 9.27
C ALA A 34 2.89 -6.13 9.09
N PHE A 35 3.68 -5.84 10.13
CA PHE A 35 5.13 -6.01 10.11
C PHE A 35 5.60 -6.85 11.28
N ASP A 36 6.62 -7.65 11.05
CA ASP A 36 7.43 -8.16 12.16
C ASP A 36 8.06 -6.97 12.90
N ARG A 37 7.89 -6.92 14.21
CA ARG A 37 8.31 -5.77 15.01
C ARG A 37 9.82 -5.50 14.92
N ALA A 38 10.62 -6.54 15.07
CA ALA A 38 12.08 -6.40 15.02
C ALA A 38 12.53 -5.93 13.64
N TRP A 39 11.93 -6.49 12.58
CA TRP A 39 12.21 -6.08 11.20
C TRP A 39 11.84 -4.62 10.97
N LEU A 40 10.67 -4.20 11.44
CA LEU A 40 10.19 -2.82 11.28
C LEU A 40 11.15 -1.82 11.92
N PHE A 41 11.51 -2.03 13.19
CA PHE A 41 12.40 -1.12 13.90
C PHE A 41 13.80 -1.05 13.27
N LYS A 42 14.26 -2.17 12.71
CA LYS A 42 15.55 -2.21 12.04
C LYS A 42 15.53 -1.42 10.72
N ASN A 43 14.42 -1.45 9.98
CA ASN A 43 14.36 -0.96 8.62
C ASN A 43 13.69 0.40 8.46
N VAL A 44 12.94 0.87 9.44
CA VAL A 44 12.25 2.17 9.34
C VAL A 44 13.23 3.33 9.14
N ALA A 45 14.43 3.22 9.69
CA ALA A 45 15.47 4.24 9.53
C ALA A 45 16.02 4.34 8.10
N LEU A 46 15.74 3.35 7.24
CA LEU A 46 16.16 3.35 5.84
C LEU A 46 15.21 4.13 4.94
N LEU A 47 14.06 4.54 5.46
CA LEU A 47 13.13 5.36 4.69
C LEU A 47 13.75 6.70 4.35
N ASN A 48 13.45 7.19 3.14
CA ASN A 48 13.88 8.50 2.69
C ASN A 48 12.68 9.25 2.08
N ASN A 49 12.89 10.54 1.78
CA ASN A 49 11.86 11.39 1.21
C ASN A 49 12.16 11.79 -0.25
N ASN A 50 12.92 10.98 -0.97
CA ASN A 50 13.29 11.23 -2.37
C ASN A 50 12.13 10.89 -3.32
N ASN A 51 11.09 11.70 -3.29
CA ASN A 51 9.89 11.56 -4.11
C ASN A 51 9.28 12.94 -4.38
N LYS A 52 8.27 13.00 -5.25
CA LYS A 52 7.66 14.26 -5.65
C LYS A 52 7.01 15.03 -4.50
N ALA A 53 6.45 14.32 -3.51
CA ALA A 53 5.82 14.94 -2.36
C ALA A 53 6.81 15.29 -1.25
N GLN A 54 8.06 14.83 -1.34
CA GLN A 54 9.10 14.96 -0.31
C GLN A 54 8.63 14.43 1.06
N GLU A 55 7.91 13.33 1.04
CA GLU A 55 7.36 12.68 2.23
C GLU A 55 8.02 11.33 2.48
N TYR A 56 8.00 10.90 3.74
CA TYR A 56 8.40 9.54 4.12
C TYR A 56 7.19 8.63 3.97
N TYR A 57 7.26 7.68 3.03
CA TYR A 57 6.17 6.73 2.82
C TYR A 57 6.44 5.43 3.55
N LEU A 58 5.55 5.04 4.46
CA LEU A 58 5.62 3.73 5.12
C LEU A 58 5.56 2.59 4.10
N THR A 59 4.82 2.77 3.03
CA THR A 59 4.69 1.80 1.94
C THR A 59 6.01 1.50 1.24
N SER A 60 7.01 2.38 1.34
CA SER A 60 8.35 2.14 0.80
C SER A 60 9.09 1.00 1.51
N LEU A 61 8.61 0.57 2.69
CA LEU A 61 9.15 -0.61 3.36
C LEU A 61 8.95 -1.89 2.52
N VAL A 62 7.93 -1.94 1.67
CA VAL A 62 7.73 -3.04 0.73
C VAL A 62 8.91 -3.13 -0.26
N ASN A 63 9.34 -1.98 -0.78
CA ASN A 63 10.48 -1.89 -1.69
C ASN A 63 11.76 -2.38 -1.00
N ILE A 64 11.95 -1.99 0.26
CA ILE A 64 13.09 -2.40 1.07
C ILE A 64 13.07 -3.90 1.31
N ALA A 65 11.93 -4.46 1.68
CA ALA A 65 11.77 -5.89 1.89
C ALA A 65 12.11 -6.69 0.63
N PHE A 66 11.60 -6.27 -0.50
CA PHE A 66 11.90 -6.91 -1.79
C PHE A 66 13.40 -6.87 -2.10
N ALA A 67 14.03 -5.71 -1.90
CA ALA A 67 15.47 -5.54 -2.16
C ALA A 67 16.34 -6.41 -1.25
N GLN A 68 15.87 -6.70 -0.04
CA GLN A 68 16.58 -7.58 0.90
C GLN A 68 16.31 -9.07 0.66
N GLY A 69 15.40 -9.40 -0.26
CA GLY A 69 15.00 -10.79 -0.49
C GLY A 69 14.01 -11.32 0.55
N ASP A 70 13.42 -10.44 1.34
CA ASP A 70 12.40 -10.82 2.31
C ASP A 70 11.05 -11.06 1.64
N GLU A 71 10.26 -11.96 2.19
CA GLU A 71 8.95 -12.29 1.66
C GLU A 71 7.92 -11.24 2.07
N VAL A 72 7.12 -10.77 1.09
CA VAL A 72 5.98 -9.89 1.32
C VAL A 72 4.71 -10.66 0.99
N ALA A 73 4.00 -11.11 2.01
CA ALA A 73 2.72 -11.79 1.83
C ALA A 73 1.62 -10.78 1.54
N THR A 74 0.70 -11.15 0.67
CA THR A 74 -0.45 -10.31 0.33
C THR A 74 -1.74 -11.09 0.52
N LEU A 75 -2.79 -10.37 0.91
CA LEU A 75 -4.14 -10.90 1.05
C LEU A 75 -5.12 -9.97 0.32
N ASN A 76 -5.84 -10.51 -0.63
CA ASN A 76 -6.86 -9.75 -1.34
C ASN A 76 -8.10 -9.60 -0.46
N ILE A 77 -8.66 -8.39 -0.46
CA ILE A 77 -9.89 -8.08 0.27
C ILE A 77 -10.91 -7.50 -0.71
N GLU A 78 -12.18 -7.50 -0.30
CA GLU A 78 -13.24 -6.89 -1.09
C GLU A 78 -13.08 -5.36 -1.10
N PRO A 79 -13.45 -4.68 -2.21
CA PRO A 79 -13.34 -3.22 -2.29
C PRO A 79 -14.07 -2.48 -1.15
N GLU A 80 -15.19 -3.04 -0.68
CA GLU A 80 -15.96 -2.47 0.42
C GLU A 80 -15.18 -2.42 1.73
N GLU A 81 -14.33 -3.42 1.96
CA GLU A 81 -13.50 -3.51 3.16
C GLU A 81 -12.36 -2.49 3.16
N ALA A 82 -12.01 -1.96 1.98
CA ALA A 82 -10.92 -1.01 1.79
C ALA A 82 -11.38 0.44 1.76
N MET A 83 -12.67 0.70 1.95
CA MET A 83 -13.26 2.02 1.79
C MET A 83 -12.75 3.00 2.84
N GLY A 84 -12.19 4.13 2.40
CA GLY A 84 -11.83 5.25 3.26
C GLY A 84 -12.98 6.25 3.38
N ILE A 85 -12.99 6.99 4.48
CA ILE A 85 -14.03 7.99 4.75
C ILE A 85 -13.38 9.37 4.89
N ASN A 86 -13.60 10.23 3.88
CA ASN A 86 -13.06 11.59 3.85
C ASN A 86 -14.15 12.68 3.70
N SER A 87 -15.42 12.26 3.63
CA SER A 87 -16.55 13.18 3.47
C SER A 87 -17.80 12.61 4.13
N SER A 88 -18.82 13.46 4.34
CA SER A 88 -20.11 13.03 4.88
C SER A 88 -20.83 12.06 3.95
N GLU A 89 -20.66 12.22 2.65
CA GLU A 89 -21.23 11.30 1.65
C GLU A 89 -20.60 9.92 1.76
N GLU A 90 -19.28 9.87 1.88
CA GLU A 90 -18.56 8.62 2.06
C GLU A 90 -18.94 7.93 3.36
N LEU A 91 -19.16 8.70 4.43
CA LEU A 91 -19.63 8.17 5.71
C LEU A 91 -21.01 7.53 5.57
N ASN A 92 -21.93 8.15 4.84
CA ASN A 92 -23.27 7.62 4.60
C ASN A 92 -23.22 6.33 3.80
N ILE A 93 -22.37 6.27 2.77
CA ILE A 93 -22.17 5.06 1.98
C ILE A 93 -21.62 3.94 2.86
N ALA A 94 -20.60 4.23 3.67
CA ALA A 94 -19.99 3.25 4.57
C ALA A 94 -21.00 2.72 5.58
N ALA A 95 -21.83 3.58 6.17
CA ALA A 95 -22.87 3.21 7.11
C ALA A 95 -23.92 2.28 6.45
N THR A 96 -24.29 2.57 5.20
CA THR A 96 -25.23 1.74 4.44
C THR A 96 -24.65 0.35 4.18
N LEU A 97 -23.38 0.27 3.77
CA LEU A 97 -22.69 -0.99 3.54
C LEU A 97 -22.59 -1.82 4.83
N LEU A 98 -22.25 -1.17 5.94
CA LEU A 98 -22.14 -1.83 7.23
C LEU A 98 -23.47 -2.41 7.71
N ASN A 99 -24.57 -1.68 7.49
CA ASN A 99 -25.92 -2.13 7.88
C ASN A 99 -26.44 -3.30 7.02
N ASN A 100 -25.83 -3.55 5.86
CA ASN A 100 -26.18 -4.65 4.97
C ASN A 100 -25.36 -5.93 5.23
N HIS A 101 -24.46 -5.86 6.19
CA HIS A 101 -23.72 -7.00 6.68
C HIS A 101 -24.31 -7.49 8.03
#